data_9c495911e5369f49d3348da8cac646dd
#
_entry.id   9c495911e5369f49d3348da8cac646dd
#
_cell.length_a   1.000
_cell.length_b   1.000
_cell.length_c   1.000
_cell.angle_alpha   90.00
_cell.angle_beta   90.00
_cell.angle_gamma   90.00
#
_symmetry.space_group_name_H-M   'P 1'
#
loop_
_entity.id
_entity.type
_entity.pdbx_description
1 polymer ?
#
loop_
_entity_poly.entity_id
_entity_poly.type
_entity_poly.pdbx_seq_one_letter_code
_entity_poly.pdbx_strand_id
1 'polypeptide(L)'
;MKTKIGLLIVMLALLISCQQSSAPSLAFHKKGMIKVTIFYPNGEGKTFDMDYYINKHMPLVQRVYGNALKGLTIDKGIGGGSPDTPAPYMAIGHLYFENVAAYEEGLKKNRETFAADFPKYTNVMPVVQISEVIR
;
A
#
# COMPACT_ATOMS: atom_id res chain seq x y z
N MET A 1 -47.14 41.53 -49.11
CA MET A 1 -45.73 41.16 -49.00
C MET A 1 -45.52 40.47 -47.62
N LYS A 2 -45.31 39.20 -47.63
CA LYS A 2 -45.21 38.37 -46.40
C LYS A 2 -43.77 38.02 -46.19
N THR A 3 -43.11 38.63 -45.19
CA THR A 3 -41.72 38.35 -44.77
C THR A 3 -41.76 37.16 -43.89
N LYS A 4 -41.11 36.05 -44.31
CA LYS A 4 -40.92 34.86 -43.51
C LYS A 4 -39.62 35.01 -42.67
N ILE A 5 -39.78 35.16 -41.38
CA ILE A 5 -38.65 35.11 -40.41
C ILE A 5 -38.30 33.66 -40.20
N GLY A 6 -37.15 33.26 -40.72
CA GLY A 6 -36.56 31.93 -40.44
C GLY A 6 -35.94 31.89 -39.06
N LEU A 7 -36.49 31.07 -38.21
CA LEU A 7 -35.94 30.77 -36.86
C LEU A 7 -34.75 29.83 -36.98
N LEU A 8 -33.54 30.39 -36.85
CA LEU A 8 -32.30 29.62 -36.84
C LEU A 8 -32.10 29.06 -35.42
N ILE A 9 -32.45 27.80 -35.23
CA ILE A 9 -32.17 27.08 -33.98
C ILE A 9 -30.71 26.66 -34.01
N VAL A 10 -29.85 27.40 -33.29
CA VAL A 10 -28.48 27.00 -33.04
C VAL A 10 -28.50 25.94 -31.94
N MET A 11 -28.38 24.68 -32.32
CA MET A 11 -28.18 23.55 -31.38
C MET A 11 -26.74 23.60 -30.87
N LEU A 12 -26.54 24.20 -29.70
CA LEU A 12 -25.26 24.18 -28.99
C LEU A 12 -25.09 22.80 -28.31
N ALA A 13 -24.44 21.91 -29.03
CA ALA A 13 -24.05 20.60 -28.46
C ALA A 13 -22.99 20.81 -27.37
N LEU A 14 -23.41 20.76 -26.12
CA LEU A 14 -22.50 20.66 -24.96
C LEU A 14 -21.82 19.30 -24.99
N LEU A 15 -20.62 19.25 -25.56
CA LEU A 15 -19.71 18.13 -25.38
C LEU A 15 -19.22 18.15 -23.92
N ILE A 16 -19.93 17.42 -23.06
CA ILE A 16 -19.42 17.07 -21.72
C ILE A 16 -18.30 16.12 -21.97
N SER A 17 -17.07 16.65 -22.07
CA SER A 17 -15.85 15.86 -21.99
C SER A 17 -15.77 15.30 -20.58
N CYS A 18 -16.12 14.02 -20.39
CA CYS A 18 -15.76 13.27 -19.21
C CYS A 18 -14.22 13.19 -19.19
N GLN A 19 -13.58 14.16 -18.56
CA GLN A 19 -12.22 14.02 -18.12
C GLN A 19 -12.23 12.94 -17.03
N GLN A 20 -11.96 11.71 -17.43
CA GLN A 20 -11.54 10.66 -16.51
C GLN A 20 -10.27 11.17 -15.85
N SER A 21 -10.41 11.73 -14.64
CA SER A 21 -9.30 11.90 -13.73
C SER A 21 -8.76 10.52 -13.43
N SER A 22 -7.80 10.06 -14.22
CA SER A 22 -6.94 8.96 -13.80
C SER A 22 -6.28 9.46 -12.52
N ALA A 23 -6.75 8.96 -11.38
CA ALA A 23 -6.05 9.12 -10.12
C ALA A 23 -4.57 8.79 -10.40
N PRO A 24 -3.62 9.64 -9.98
CA PRO A 24 -2.22 9.32 -10.19
C PRO A 24 -2.00 7.94 -9.55
N SER A 25 -1.71 6.95 -10.37
CA SER A 25 -1.14 5.69 -9.92
C SER A 25 0.13 6.11 -9.18
N LEU A 26 0.07 6.08 -7.86
CA LEU A 26 1.24 6.28 -7.03
C LEU A 26 2.18 5.11 -7.35
N ALA A 27 3.05 5.33 -8.32
CA ALA A 27 4.10 4.38 -8.64
C ALA A 27 5.07 4.38 -7.45
N PHE A 28 4.76 3.56 -6.44
CA PHE A 28 5.60 3.37 -5.24
C PHE A 28 6.97 2.77 -5.57
N HIS A 29 7.18 2.39 -6.82
CA HIS A 29 8.32 1.61 -7.30
C HIS A 29 9.24 2.45 -8.17
N LYS A 30 9.70 3.58 -7.68
CA LYS A 30 10.73 4.34 -8.39
C LYS A 30 12.11 3.74 -8.08
N LYS A 31 12.94 3.61 -9.12
CA LYS A 31 14.35 3.25 -8.96
C LYS A 31 15.02 4.16 -7.93
N GLY A 32 15.80 3.57 -7.03
CA GLY A 32 16.51 4.27 -5.95
C GLY A 32 15.69 4.43 -4.66
N MET A 33 14.39 4.14 -4.66
CA MET A 33 13.62 4.10 -3.41
C MET A 33 14.04 2.94 -2.52
N ILE A 34 13.93 3.16 -1.23
CA ILE A 34 14.12 2.12 -0.23
C ILE A 34 12.80 1.38 -0.01
N LYS A 35 12.86 0.06 -0.10
CA LYS A 35 11.76 -0.85 0.21
C LYS A 35 12.12 -1.64 1.46
N VAL A 36 11.32 -1.49 2.51
CA VAL A 36 11.38 -2.33 3.71
C VAL A 36 10.33 -3.41 3.57
N THR A 37 10.77 -4.66 3.49
CA THR A 37 9.88 -5.82 3.39
C THR A 37 9.85 -6.54 4.72
N ILE A 38 8.64 -6.81 5.22
CA ILE A 38 8.38 -7.43 6.51
C ILE A 38 7.68 -8.75 6.22
N PHE A 39 8.39 -9.85 6.42
CA PHE A 39 7.91 -11.21 6.17
C PHE A 39 7.39 -11.83 7.47
N TYR A 40 6.19 -12.38 7.46
CA TYR A 40 5.61 -13.14 8.58
C TYR A 40 5.61 -14.63 8.23
N PRO A 41 6.64 -15.39 8.71
CA PRO A 41 6.81 -16.81 8.38
C PRO A 41 5.59 -17.64 8.77
N ASN A 42 5.14 -18.50 7.86
CA ASN A 42 4.10 -19.49 8.12
C ASN A 42 4.70 -20.73 8.84
N GLY A 43 3.86 -21.49 9.53
CA GLY A 43 4.26 -22.73 10.19
C GLY A 43 3.28 -23.19 11.25
N GLU A 44 3.52 -24.37 11.82
CA GLU A 44 2.68 -24.94 12.87
C GLU A 44 2.60 -24.02 14.09
N GLY A 45 1.39 -23.85 14.63
CA GLY A 45 1.11 -23.00 15.79
C GLY A 45 1.28 -21.49 15.57
N LYS A 46 1.62 -21.06 14.36
CA LYS A 46 1.72 -19.64 14.00
C LYS A 46 0.38 -19.06 13.62
N THR A 47 0.12 -17.83 14.06
CA THR A 47 -1.15 -17.14 13.83
C THR A 47 -0.90 -15.75 13.26
N PHE A 48 -1.83 -15.29 12.39
CA PHE A 48 -1.81 -13.96 11.83
C PHE A 48 -3.24 -13.47 11.58
N ASP A 49 -3.62 -12.37 12.21
CA ASP A 49 -4.90 -11.70 11.99
C ASP A 49 -4.75 -10.66 10.88
N MET A 50 -5.15 -11.05 9.67
CA MET A 50 -5.07 -10.18 8.49
C MET A 50 -5.98 -8.98 8.60
N ASP A 51 -7.18 -9.13 9.19
CA ASP A 51 -8.14 -8.04 9.33
C ASP A 51 -7.64 -6.97 10.30
N TYR A 52 -7.08 -7.38 11.43
CA TYR A 52 -6.42 -6.44 12.34
C TYR A 52 -5.24 -5.76 11.67
N TYR A 53 -4.40 -6.54 10.98
CA TYR A 53 -3.21 -6.02 10.31
C TYR A 53 -3.55 -4.93 9.29
N ILE A 54 -4.54 -5.16 8.43
CA ILE A 54 -4.99 -4.20 7.42
C ILE A 54 -5.69 -2.99 8.05
N ASN A 55 -6.61 -3.23 8.99
CA ASN A 55 -7.55 -2.20 9.44
C ASN A 55 -7.10 -1.44 10.69
N LYS A 56 -6.07 -1.92 11.40
CA LYS A 56 -5.56 -1.32 12.65
C LYS A 56 -4.07 -1.06 12.60
N HIS A 57 -3.26 -2.11 12.34
CA HIS A 57 -1.81 -1.99 12.34
C HIS A 57 -1.28 -1.09 11.21
N MET A 58 -1.70 -1.30 9.97
CA MET A 58 -1.22 -0.50 8.85
C MET A 58 -1.66 0.97 8.90
N PRO A 59 -2.87 1.34 9.32
CA PRO A 59 -3.21 2.72 9.63
C PRO A 59 -2.35 3.34 10.75
N LEU A 60 -1.96 2.55 11.76
CA LEU A 60 -0.99 2.99 12.77
C LEU A 60 0.38 3.30 12.14
N VAL A 61 0.88 2.38 11.30
CA VAL A 61 2.14 2.57 10.55
C VAL A 61 2.10 3.85 9.71
N GLN A 62 1.00 4.07 8.97
CA GLN A 62 0.82 5.29 8.17
C GLN A 62 0.85 6.56 9.02
N ARG A 63 0.21 6.58 10.19
CA ARG A 63 0.25 7.72 11.11
C ARG A 63 1.64 7.97 11.65
N VAL A 64 2.34 6.91 12.03
CA VAL A 64 3.68 6.99 12.63
C VAL A 64 4.69 7.57 11.67
N TYR A 65 4.69 7.10 10.43
CA TYR A 65 5.65 7.55 9.42
C TYR A 65 5.19 8.81 8.68
N GLY A 66 3.88 9.07 8.62
CA GLY A 66 3.31 10.24 7.94
C GLY A 66 3.86 10.40 6.53
N ASN A 67 4.33 11.59 6.20
CA ASN A 67 4.87 11.91 4.88
C ASN A 67 6.19 11.21 4.53
N ALA A 68 6.88 10.60 5.50
CA ALA A 68 8.07 9.80 5.24
C ALA A 68 7.73 8.49 4.51
N LEU A 69 6.55 7.92 4.78
CA LEU A 69 6.06 6.73 4.08
C LEU A 69 5.53 7.14 2.69
N LYS A 70 6.17 6.66 1.64
CA LYS A 70 5.82 7.01 0.25
C LYS A 70 4.88 6.00 -0.40
N GLY A 71 4.81 4.80 0.14
CA GLY A 71 3.91 3.76 -0.33
C GLY A 71 3.85 2.59 0.64
N LEU A 72 2.77 1.82 0.51
CA LEU A 72 2.52 0.64 1.32
C LEU A 72 1.73 -0.37 0.49
N THR A 73 2.20 -1.62 0.49
CA THR A 73 1.44 -2.76 -0.04
C THR A 73 1.48 -3.93 0.94
N ILE A 74 0.46 -4.78 0.87
CA ILE A 74 0.33 -5.96 1.71
C ILE A 74 0.00 -7.13 0.82
N ASP A 75 0.76 -8.21 0.96
CA ASP A 75 0.51 -9.47 0.27
C ASP A 75 0.05 -10.53 1.28
N LYS A 76 -0.97 -11.29 0.92
CA LYS A 76 -1.41 -12.47 1.66
C LYS A 76 -0.83 -13.71 0.99
N GLY A 77 -0.19 -14.58 1.77
CA GLY A 77 0.29 -15.87 1.28
C GLY A 77 -0.88 -16.77 0.84
N ILE A 78 -0.80 -17.30 -0.38
CA ILE A 78 -1.82 -18.19 -0.96
C ILE A 78 -1.28 -19.57 -1.33
N GLY A 79 0.04 -19.72 -1.51
CA GLY A 79 0.68 -20.98 -1.87
C GLY A 79 2.19 -20.86 -1.97
N GLY A 80 2.88 -21.99 -1.99
CA GLY A 80 4.32 -22.08 -2.23
C GLY A 80 4.66 -22.22 -3.72
N GLY A 81 5.94 -22.46 -4.01
CA GLY A 81 6.45 -22.55 -5.37
C GLY A 81 6.14 -23.86 -6.11
N SER A 82 5.56 -24.86 -5.46
CA SER A 82 5.12 -26.12 -6.05
C SER A 82 3.64 -26.35 -5.79
N PRO A 83 2.94 -27.14 -6.62
CA PRO A 83 1.55 -27.51 -6.37
C PRO A 83 1.35 -28.05 -4.94
N ASP A 84 0.24 -27.67 -4.32
CA ASP A 84 -0.19 -28.10 -2.98
C ASP A 84 0.77 -27.77 -1.83
N THR A 85 1.78 -26.94 -2.05
CA THR A 85 2.64 -26.46 -0.97
C THR A 85 2.06 -25.21 -0.31
N PRO A 86 2.08 -25.11 1.05
CA PRO A 86 1.62 -23.93 1.74
C PRO A 86 2.51 -22.72 1.44
N ALA A 87 1.95 -21.52 1.54
CA ALA A 87 2.74 -20.30 1.45
C ALA A 87 3.81 -20.27 2.54
N PRO A 88 5.06 -19.92 2.24
CA PRO A 88 6.13 -19.83 3.24
C PRO A 88 5.91 -18.67 4.23
N TYR A 89 5.12 -17.68 3.82
CA TYR A 89 4.74 -16.53 4.66
C TYR A 89 3.23 -16.36 4.67
N MET A 90 2.65 -16.08 5.84
CA MET A 90 1.23 -15.80 6.00
C MET A 90 0.87 -14.42 5.41
N ALA A 91 1.76 -13.46 5.62
CA ALA A 91 1.66 -12.10 5.10
C ALA A 91 3.04 -11.54 4.79
N ILE A 92 3.08 -10.56 3.89
CA ILE A 92 4.25 -9.75 3.60
C ILE A 92 3.80 -8.30 3.53
N GLY A 93 4.43 -7.42 4.32
CA GLY A 93 4.24 -5.98 4.24
C GLY A 93 5.39 -5.33 3.48
N HIS A 94 5.09 -4.36 2.62
CA HIS A 94 6.10 -3.58 1.92
C HIS A 94 5.89 -2.09 2.22
N LEU A 95 6.91 -1.45 2.76
CA LEU A 95 6.91 -0.02 3.05
C LEU A 95 7.97 0.64 2.16
N TYR A 96 7.65 1.80 1.59
CA TYR A 96 8.54 2.51 0.68
C TYR A 96 8.92 3.86 1.26
N PHE A 97 10.22 4.19 1.19
CA PHE A 97 10.82 5.42 1.71
C PHE A 97 11.80 6.03 0.70
N GLU A 98 12.11 7.31 0.84
CA GLU A 98 13.15 7.95 0.02
C GLU A 98 14.56 7.53 0.41
N ASN A 99 14.78 7.22 1.70
CA ASN A 99 16.07 6.79 2.23
C ASN A 99 15.90 5.94 3.49
N VAL A 100 16.96 5.24 3.89
CA VAL A 100 16.97 4.35 5.06
C VAL A 100 16.73 5.12 6.35
N ALA A 101 17.30 6.32 6.49
CA ALA A 101 17.18 7.13 7.71
C ALA A 101 15.72 7.46 8.03
N ALA A 102 14.88 7.74 7.02
CA ALA A 102 13.45 8.00 7.21
C ALA A 102 12.70 6.80 7.85
N TYR A 103 13.06 5.58 7.48
CA TYR A 103 12.55 4.37 8.12
C TYR A 103 13.06 4.22 9.56
N GLU A 104 14.38 4.30 9.74
CA GLU A 104 15.03 4.06 11.03
C GLU A 104 14.60 5.06 12.11
N GLU A 105 14.47 6.34 11.76
CA GLU A 105 14.01 7.38 12.67
C GLU A 105 12.57 7.14 13.14
N GLY A 106 11.67 6.79 12.23
CA GLY A 106 10.29 6.47 12.56
C GLY A 106 10.20 5.23 13.46
N LEU A 107 10.95 4.17 13.14
CA LEU A 107 11.02 2.97 13.95
C LEU A 107 11.57 3.25 15.35
N LYS A 108 12.67 3.99 15.45
CA LYS A 108 13.30 4.33 16.73
C LYS A 108 12.37 5.11 17.66
N LYS A 109 11.68 6.12 17.11
CA LYS A 109 10.75 6.96 17.88
C LYS A 109 9.50 6.21 18.37
N ASN A 110 9.09 5.16 17.67
CA ASN A 110 7.82 4.47 17.89
C ASN A 110 7.98 2.98 18.21
N ARG A 111 9.16 2.54 18.60
CA ARG A 111 9.46 1.13 18.91
C ARG A 111 8.48 0.54 19.93
N GLU A 112 8.20 1.25 21.00
CA GLU A 112 7.29 0.80 22.06
C GLU A 112 5.84 0.69 21.55
N THR A 113 5.41 1.64 20.72
CA THR A 113 4.09 1.62 20.09
C THR A 113 3.91 0.37 19.22
N PHE A 114 4.90 0.05 18.38
CA PHE A 114 4.86 -1.16 17.55
C PHE A 114 4.97 -2.44 18.38
N ALA A 115 5.81 -2.47 19.41
CA ALA A 115 5.95 -3.62 20.30
C ALA A 115 4.64 -3.93 21.05
N ALA A 116 3.90 -2.90 21.48
CA ALA A 116 2.61 -3.05 22.15
C ALA A 116 1.49 -3.47 21.20
N ASP A 117 1.58 -3.15 19.92
CA ASP A 117 0.58 -3.49 18.91
C ASP A 117 0.79 -4.89 18.31
N PHE A 118 2.04 -5.31 18.20
CA PHE A 118 2.45 -6.57 17.59
C PHE A 118 1.66 -7.81 18.06
N PRO A 119 1.52 -8.10 19.38
CA PRO A 119 0.84 -9.32 19.84
C PRO A 119 -0.67 -9.34 19.56
N LYS A 120 -1.24 -8.24 19.08
CA LYS A 120 -2.67 -8.14 18.78
C LYS A 120 -3.04 -8.80 17.45
N TYR A 121 -2.07 -9.02 16.56
CA TYR A 121 -2.34 -9.61 15.25
C TYR A 121 -1.48 -10.84 14.93
N THR A 122 -0.40 -11.09 15.67
CA THR A 122 0.45 -12.25 15.39
C THR A 122 1.25 -12.70 16.60
N ASN A 123 1.61 -13.98 16.61
CA ASN A 123 2.58 -14.55 17.54
C ASN A 123 3.94 -14.84 16.89
N VAL A 124 4.16 -14.33 15.66
CA VAL A 124 5.34 -14.66 14.86
C VAL A 124 6.28 -13.47 14.73
N MET A 125 7.52 -13.63 15.17
CA MET A 125 8.55 -12.63 14.91
C MET A 125 8.78 -12.48 13.40
N PRO A 126 8.62 -11.29 12.85
CA PRO A 126 8.85 -11.06 11.44
C PRO A 126 10.34 -11.07 11.08
N VAL A 127 10.62 -11.44 9.85
CA VAL A 127 11.91 -11.20 9.21
C VAL A 127 11.81 -9.91 8.42
N VAL A 128 12.76 -8.99 8.59
CA VAL A 128 12.77 -7.69 7.91
C VAL A 128 13.96 -7.60 6.98
N GLN A 129 13.70 -7.15 5.76
CA GLN A 129 14.75 -6.84 4.79
C GLN A 129 14.59 -5.41 4.28
N ILE A 130 15.69 -4.67 4.28
CA ILE A 130 15.79 -3.36 3.65
C ILE A 130 16.46 -3.54 2.30
N SER A 131 15.84 -3.04 1.24
CA SER A 131 16.29 -3.17 -0.15
C SER A 131 16.23 -1.83 -0.87
N GLU A 132 17.05 -1.66 -1.90
CA GLU A 132 16.90 -0.60 -2.88
C GLU A 132 16.09 -1.11 -4.07
N VAL A 133 15.14 -0.31 -4.56
CA VAL A 133 14.40 -0.61 -5.79
C VAL A 133 15.30 -0.32 -6.98
N ILE A 134 15.66 -1.36 -7.72
CA ILE A 134 16.58 -1.26 -8.86
C ILE A 134 15.83 -0.99 -10.17
N ARG A 135 14.57 -1.42 -10.26
CA ARG A 135 13.78 -1.33 -11.51
C ARG A 135 12.30 -1.17 -11.24
#